data_1202772bfc80ff8e8508bcafc9c886fb
#
_entry.id   1202772bfc80ff8e8508bcafc9c886fb
#
_cell.length_a   1.000
_cell.length_b   1.000
_cell.length_c   1.000
_cell.angle_alpha   90.00
_cell.angle_beta   90.00
_cell.angle_gamma   90.00
#
_symmetry.space_group_name_H-M   'P 1'
#
loop_
_entity.id
_entity.type
_entity.pdbx_description
1 polymer ?
#
loop_
_entity_poly.entity_id
_entity_poly.type
_entity_poly.pdbx_seq_one_letter_code
_entity_poly.pdbx_strand_id
1 'polypeptide(L)'
;KIIIDTSEFDTDNKGAYKGSLLTRLESLTNGINGMIFVCDEISDEELFDKNVIVDLSRVGSSETKSLIMGMLVLKLQEYRMTSDMINAELRHITVLEEAHNLLKRTSADQTSESSNLVGKSVEMLANAVAEMRTYGEGFIIADQAPGLLDMSVIRNTNTKIIMRLPDQGDRELVGRA
;
A
#
# COMPACT_ATOMS: atom_id res chain seq x y z
N LYS A 1 18.43 14.46 -5.89
CA LYS A 1 19.14 15.74 -5.91
C LYS A 1 18.62 16.64 -7.01
N ILE A 2 18.63 16.17 -8.26
CA ILE A 2 18.20 16.95 -9.45
C ILE A 2 16.75 17.46 -9.29
N ILE A 3 15.82 16.62 -8.87
CA ILE A 3 14.38 16.97 -8.73
C ILE A 3 14.17 18.14 -7.77
N ILE A 4 14.90 18.19 -6.66
CA ILE A 4 14.78 19.28 -5.68
C ILE A 4 15.46 20.55 -6.18
N ASP A 5 16.59 20.41 -6.84
CA ASP A 5 17.35 21.55 -7.38
C ASP A 5 16.57 22.27 -8.51
N THR A 6 15.69 21.54 -9.25
CA THR A 6 14.81 22.07 -10.30
C THR A 6 13.42 22.50 -9.82
N SER A 7 13.06 22.25 -8.56
CA SER A 7 11.75 22.65 -8.01
C SER A 7 11.66 24.16 -7.79
N GLU A 8 10.45 24.70 -7.80
CA GLU A 8 10.17 26.14 -7.58
C GLU A 8 10.12 26.54 -6.09
N PHE A 9 10.58 25.68 -5.16
CA PHE A 9 10.62 26.01 -3.75
C PHE A 9 11.66 27.08 -3.43
N ASP A 10 11.38 27.86 -2.39
CA ASP A 10 12.29 28.88 -1.88
C ASP A 10 13.61 28.26 -1.35
N THR A 11 14.73 28.97 -1.42
CA THR A 11 16.08 28.45 -1.12
C THR A 11 16.22 27.86 0.27
N ASP A 12 15.59 28.49 1.27
CA ASP A 12 15.64 28.00 2.67
C ASP A 12 14.87 26.69 2.86
N ASN A 13 13.73 26.56 2.20
CA ASN A 13 12.92 25.34 2.21
C ASN A 13 13.57 24.19 1.41
N LYS A 14 14.28 24.48 0.33
CA LYS A 14 15.05 23.49 -0.44
C LYS A 14 16.07 22.74 0.41
N GLY A 15 16.78 23.42 1.30
CA GLY A 15 17.76 22.82 2.20
C GLY A 15 17.15 21.81 3.16
N ALA A 16 16.02 22.17 3.78
CA ALA A 16 15.31 21.32 4.72
C ALA A 16 14.69 20.08 4.03
N TYR A 17 14.06 20.27 2.89
CA TYR A 17 13.47 19.16 2.10
C TYR A 17 14.56 18.23 1.56
N LYS A 18 15.67 18.76 1.09
CA LYS A 18 16.80 17.99 0.59
C LYS A 18 17.40 17.12 1.69
N GLY A 19 17.63 17.67 2.89
CA GLY A 19 18.14 16.92 4.04
C GLY A 19 17.19 15.80 4.43
N SER A 20 15.92 16.09 4.60
CA SER A 20 14.90 15.11 4.98
C SER A 20 14.74 13.99 3.95
N LEU A 21 14.67 14.31 2.66
CA LEU A 21 14.52 13.31 1.59
C LEU A 21 15.79 12.47 1.41
N LEU A 22 16.97 13.06 1.48
CA LEU A 22 18.23 12.32 1.40
C LEU A 22 18.37 11.35 2.56
N THR A 23 18.10 11.78 3.80
CA THR A 23 18.14 10.90 4.96
C THR A 23 17.19 9.72 4.85
N ARG A 24 15.97 9.95 4.34
CA ARG A 24 15.00 8.88 4.10
C ARG A 24 15.45 7.92 3.00
N LEU A 25 15.97 8.42 1.89
CA LEU A 25 16.52 7.59 0.81
C LEU A 25 17.73 6.79 1.30
N GLU A 26 18.64 7.41 2.04
CA GLU A 26 19.78 6.73 2.64
C GLU A 26 19.34 5.62 3.61
N SER A 27 18.28 5.83 4.38
CA SER A 27 17.72 4.78 5.26
C SER A 27 17.19 3.56 4.50
N LEU A 28 16.73 3.74 3.26
CA LEU A 28 16.29 2.64 2.40
C LEU A 28 17.46 1.89 1.75
N THR A 29 18.65 2.50 1.67
CA THR A 29 19.84 1.88 1.05
C THR A 29 20.75 1.22 2.08
N ASN A 30 20.48 1.35 3.37
CA ASN A 30 21.30 0.82 4.44
C ASN A 30 20.71 -0.43 5.10
N GLY A 31 21.58 -1.32 5.59
CA GLY A 31 21.21 -2.52 6.34
C GLY A 31 20.32 -3.47 5.52
N ILE A 32 19.29 -4.03 6.16
CA ILE A 32 18.36 -4.97 5.53
C ILE A 32 17.58 -4.28 4.39
N ASN A 33 17.22 -3.02 4.54
CA ASN A 33 16.50 -2.29 3.50
C ASN A 33 17.32 -2.20 2.21
N GLY A 34 18.65 -1.99 2.31
CA GLY A 34 19.55 -1.94 1.16
C GLY A 34 19.68 -3.29 0.41
N MET A 35 19.24 -4.39 1.02
CA MET A 35 19.14 -5.69 0.35
C MET A 35 17.82 -5.87 -0.41
N ILE A 36 16.81 -5.06 -0.11
CA ILE A 36 15.50 -5.09 -0.75
C ILE A 36 15.50 -4.16 -1.97
N PHE A 37 16.03 -2.94 -1.82
CA PHE A 37 16.07 -1.93 -2.87
C PHE A 37 17.36 -2.03 -3.68
N VAL A 38 17.44 -3.04 -4.54
CA VAL A 38 18.60 -3.34 -5.40
C VAL A 38 18.23 -3.23 -6.88
N CYS A 39 19.25 -3.18 -7.74
CA CYS A 39 19.05 -3.11 -9.19
C CYS A 39 18.76 -4.50 -9.82
N ASP A 40 19.13 -5.59 -9.13
CA ASP A 40 18.89 -6.95 -9.56
C ASP A 40 17.58 -7.44 -8.93
N GLU A 41 16.47 -7.18 -9.60
CA GLU A 41 15.14 -7.46 -9.10
C GLU A 41 14.57 -8.78 -9.64
N ILE A 42 13.66 -9.37 -8.86
CA ILE A 42 12.85 -10.50 -9.31
C ILE A 42 11.94 -10.01 -10.45
N SER A 43 11.81 -10.81 -11.51
CA SER A 43 10.94 -10.45 -12.62
C SER A 43 9.46 -10.39 -12.18
N ASP A 44 8.67 -9.56 -12.86
CA ASP A 44 7.25 -9.41 -12.56
C ASP A 44 6.48 -10.73 -12.74
N GLU A 45 6.84 -11.52 -13.73
CA GLU A 45 6.28 -12.85 -13.96
C GLU A 45 6.58 -13.82 -12.81
N GLU A 46 7.81 -13.79 -12.27
CA GLU A 46 8.16 -14.61 -11.12
C GLU A 46 7.45 -14.18 -9.85
N LEU A 47 7.21 -12.87 -9.69
CA LEU A 47 6.60 -12.31 -8.50
C LEU A 47 5.07 -12.43 -8.52
N PHE A 48 4.42 -12.26 -9.69
CA PHE A 48 2.97 -12.08 -9.78
C PHE A 48 2.21 -13.19 -10.52
N ASP A 49 2.91 -14.09 -11.23
CA ASP A 49 2.26 -15.21 -11.92
C ASP A 49 2.56 -16.57 -11.28
N LYS A 50 3.36 -16.57 -10.21
CA LYS A 50 3.66 -17.78 -9.42
C LYS A 50 3.07 -17.66 -8.00
N ASN A 51 3.03 -18.79 -7.29
CA ASN A 51 2.70 -18.80 -5.86
C ASN A 51 3.89 -18.28 -5.06
N VAL A 52 3.80 -17.06 -4.58
CA VAL A 52 4.87 -16.37 -3.85
C VAL A 52 4.38 -15.92 -2.48
N ILE A 53 5.24 -16.03 -1.48
CA ILE A 53 5.05 -15.44 -0.16
C ILE A 53 6.11 -14.37 0.05
N VAL A 54 5.66 -13.13 0.25
CA VAL A 54 6.53 -12.00 0.61
C VAL A 54 6.50 -11.83 2.12
N ASP A 55 7.53 -12.28 2.80
CA ASP A 55 7.65 -12.17 4.25
C ASP A 55 8.28 -10.83 4.66
N LEU A 56 7.46 -9.95 5.26
CA LEU A 56 7.88 -8.65 5.77
C LEU A 56 8.11 -8.64 7.29
N SER A 57 8.15 -9.79 7.96
CA SER A 57 8.31 -9.88 9.42
C SER A 57 9.61 -9.27 9.93
N ARG A 58 10.66 -9.32 9.11
CA ARG A 58 11.99 -8.78 9.44
C ARG A 58 12.20 -7.30 9.11
N VAL A 59 11.22 -6.67 8.48
CA VAL A 59 11.27 -5.23 8.20
C VAL A 59 11.00 -4.48 9.49
N GLY A 60 11.95 -3.65 9.91
CA GLY A 60 12.00 -3.07 11.26
C GLY A 60 10.96 -1.99 11.54
N SER A 61 10.44 -1.27 10.53
CA SER A 61 9.48 -0.19 10.75
C SER A 61 8.18 -0.40 9.99
N SER A 62 7.07 0.05 10.57
CA SER A 62 5.74 0.01 9.94
C SER A 62 5.69 0.88 8.69
N GLU A 63 6.41 2.00 8.68
CA GLU A 63 6.50 2.88 7.51
C GLU A 63 7.19 2.19 6.33
N THR A 64 8.28 1.45 6.59
CA THR A 64 8.98 0.69 5.55
C THR A 64 8.11 -0.47 5.06
N LYS A 65 7.39 -1.16 5.95
CA LYS A 65 6.41 -2.19 5.55
C LYS A 65 5.34 -1.62 4.64
N SER A 66 4.72 -0.50 5.03
CA SER A 66 3.71 0.20 4.22
C SER A 66 4.27 0.59 2.85
N LEU A 67 5.50 1.10 2.80
CA LEU A 67 6.16 1.48 1.55
C LEU A 67 6.33 0.27 0.63
N ILE A 68 6.89 -0.84 1.15
CA ILE A 68 7.11 -2.06 0.36
C ILE A 68 5.77 -2.63 -0.13
N MET A 69 4.78 -2.74 0.75
CA MET A 69 3.44 -3.22 0.37
C MET A 69 2.81 -2.34 -0.71
N GLY A 70 2.91 -1.01 -0.56
CA GLY A 70 2.40 -0.06 -1.54
C GLY A 70 3.10 -0.18 -2.89
N MET A 71 4.42 -0.31 -2.89
CA MET A 71 5.20 -0.51 -4.13
C MET A 71 4.83 -1.83 -4.82
N LEU A 72 4.65 -2.91 -4.07
CA LEU A 72 4.24 -4.20 -4.62
C LEU A 72 2.84 -4.14 -5.25
N VAL A 73 1.88 -3.46 -4.60
CA VAL A 73 0.53 -3.26 -5.15
C VAL A 73 0.57 -2.43 -6.43
N LEU A 74 1.33 -1.34 -6.46
CA LEU A 74 1.47 -0.51 -7.66
C LEU A 74 2.19 -1.26 -8.79
N LYS A 75 3.24 -2.00 -8.48
CA LYS A 75 3.97 -2.82 -9.46
C LYS A 75 3.08 -3.92 -10.04
N LEU A 76 2.27 -4.56 -9.19
CA LEU A 76 1.26 -5.52 -9.64
C LEU A 76 0.24 -4.86 -10.57
N GLN A 77 -0.26 -3.68 -10.22
CA GLN A 77 -1.19 -2.92 -11.06
C GLN A 77 -0.58 -2.62 -12.43
N GLU A 78 0.62 -2.06 -12.46
CA GLU A 78 1.35 -1.77 -13.70
C GLU A 78 1.51 -3.04 -14.54
N TYR A 79 1.92 -4.13 -13.94
CA TYR A 79 2.09 -5.42 -14.61
C TYR A 79 0.78 -5.95 -15.19
N ARG A 80 -0.32 -5.92 -14.43
CA ARG A 80 -1.64 -6.36 -14.93
C ARG A 80 -2.18 -5.46 -16.04
N MET A 81 -1.92 -4.15 -15.99
CA MET A 81 -2.33 -3.20 -17.02
C MET A 81 -1.59 -3.37 -18.35
N THR A 82 -0.41 -3.99 -18.36
CA THR A 82 0.30 -4.30 -19.62
C THR A 82 -0.35 -5.44 -20.41
N SER A 83 -1.23 -6.18 -19.78
CA SER A 83 -1.99 -7.25 -20.44
C SER A 83 -3.21 -6.64 -21.15
N ASP A 84 -3.40 -6.94 -22.44
CA ASP A 84 -4.53 -6.47 -23.25
C ASP A 84 -5.91 -7.07 -22.82
N MET A 85 -5.96 -7.77 -21.70
CA MET A 85 -7.13 -8.50 -21.24
C MET A 85 -7.97 -7.66 -20.28
N ILE A 86 -9.06 -7.10 -20.78
CA ILE A 86 -10.10 -6.42 -20.01
C ILE A 86 -11.24 -7.40 -19.73
N ASN A 87 -11.82 -7.33 -18.53
CA ASN A 87 -12.84 -8.25 -18.03
C ASN A 87 -12.38 -9.72 -18.01
N ALA A 88 -11.15 -9.94 -17.64
CA ALA A 88 -10.55 -11.26 -17.50
C ALA A 88 -11.25 -12.07 -16.39
N GLU A 89 -11.33 -13.38 -16.58
CA GLU A 89 -11.67 -14.29 -15.47
C GLU A 89 -10.62 -14.24 -14.37
N LEU A 90 -10.98 -14.66 -13.16
CA LEU A 90 -10.05 -14.71 -12.03
C LEU A 90 -8.86 -15.60 -12.35
N ARG A 91 -7.66 -15.03 -12.32
CA ARG A 91 -6.39 -15.71 -12.69
C ARG A 91 -5.43 -15.82 -11.53
N HIS A 92 -5.44 -14.84 -10.66
CA HIS A 92 -4.53 -14.74 -9.53
C HIS A 92 -5.23 -14.11 -8.32
N ILE A 93 -4.74 -14.40 -7.11
CA ILE A 93 -5.26 -13.84 -5.87
C ILE A 93 -4.10 -13.32 -5.04
N THR A 94 -4.16 -12.04 -4.72
CA THR A 94 -3.25 -11.40 -3.79
C THR A 94 -3.86 -11.36 -2.39
N VAL A 95 -3.16 -11.89 -1.40
CA VAL A 95 -3.55 -11.86 0.01
C VAL A 95 -2.74 -10.79 0.72
N LEU A 96 -3.43 -9.80 1.29
CA LEU A 96 -2.84 -8.74 2.11
C LEU A 96 -3.15 -9.02 3.58
N GLU A 97 -2.16 -9.51 4.32
CA GLU A 97 -2.25 -9.66 5.77
C GLU A 97 -1.85 -8.36 6.48
N GLU A 98 -2.46 -8.10 7.66
CA GLU A 98 -2.26 -6.86 8.41
C GLU A 98 -2.44 -5.63 7.51
N ALA A 99 -3.52 -5.64 6.73
CA ALA A 99 -3.74 -4.68 5.64
C ALA A 99 -3.83 -3.23 6.15
N HIS A 100 -4.10 -3.01 7.44
CA HIS A 100 -4.03 -1.69 8.06
C HIS A 100 -2.63 -1.04 7.96
N ASN A 101 -1.55 -1.81 7.73
CA ASN A 101 -0.25 -1.21 7.46
C ASN A 101 -0.22 -0.42 6.16
N LEU A 102 -1.00 -0.84 5.16
CA LEU A 102 -1.09 -0.20 3.85
C LEU A 102 -2.32 0.69 3.71
N LEU A 103 -3.47 0.20 4.17
CA LEU A 103 -4.79 0.76 3.92
C LEU A 103 -5.39 1.37 5.20
N LYS A 104 -4.55 2.08 5.96
CA LYS A 104 -4.90 2.64 7.26
C LYS A 104 -5.90 3.78 7.12
N ARG A 105 -6.93 3.75 7.95
CA ARG A 105 -7.88 4.84 8.10
C ARG A 105 -7.17 6.13 8.54
N THR A 106 -7.37 7.20 7.79
CA THR A 106 -6.93 8.53 8.17
C THR A 106 -8.07 9.24 8.90
N SER A 107 -7.78 9.82 10.08
CA SER A 107 -8.76 10.59 10.83
C SER A 107 -9.12 11.87 10.07
N ALA A 108 -10.41 12.16 9.92
CA ALA A 108 -10.92 13.36 9.27
C ALA A 108 -10.56 14.66 10.02
N ASP A 109 -10.11 14.55 11.28
CA ASP A 109 -9.83 15.68 12.16
C ASP A 109 -8.42 16.27 12.02
N GLN A 110 -7.57 15.70 11.16
CA GLN A 110 -6.23 16.23 10.93
C GLN A 110 -6.29 17.34 9.86
N THR A 111 -6.33 18.58 10.30
CA THR A 111 -6.41 19.80 9.47
C THR A 111 -5.08 20.20 8.79
N SER A 112 -4.07 19.37 8.78
CA SER A 112 -2.78 19.65 8.11
C SER A 112 -2.75 19.12 6.68
N GLU A 113 -2.10 19.84 5.77
CA GLU A 113 -1.92 19.46 4.36
C GLU A 113 -1.28 18.06 4.20
N SER A 114 -0.43 17.67 5.14
CA SER A 114 0.22 16.36 5.17
C SER A 114 -0.74 15.19 5.39
N SER A 115 -1.78 15.37 6.22
CA SER A 115 -2.79 14.33 6.45
C SER A 115 -3.70 14.13 5.25
N ASN A 116 -3.96 15.18 4.48
CA ASN A 116 -4.72 15.09 3.24
C ASN A 116 -3.96 14.28 2.17
N LEU A 117 -2.63 14.38 2.11
CA LEU A 117 -1.80 13.59 1.21
C LEU A 117 -1.81 12.08 1.57
N VAL A 118 -1.72 11.75 2.85
CA VAL A 118 -1.77 10.33 3.30
C VAL A 118 -3.14 9.72 2.99
N GLY A 119 -4.23 10.45 3.27
CA GLY A 119 -5.59 10.00 2.94
C GLY A 119 -5.79 9.74 1.44
N LYS A 120 -5.31 10.65 0.60
CA LYS A 120 -5.35 10.48 -0.87
C LYS A 120 -4.53 9.28 -1.35
N SER A 121 -3.38 9.02 -0.72
CA SER A 121 -2.56 7.85 -1.08
C SER A 121 -3.26 6.54 -0.73
N VAL A 122 -3.92 6.46 0.42
CA VAL A 122 -4.72 5.28 0.82
C VAL A 122 -5.91 5.09 -0.12
N GLU A 123 -6.62 6.16 -0.46
CA GLU A 123 -7.73 6.12 -1.41
C GLU A 123 -7.27 5.66 -2.79
N MET A 124 -6.12 6.16 -3.27
CA MET A 124 -5.53 5.73 -4.54
C MET A 124 -5.21 4.23 -4.54
N LEU A 125 -4.61 3.72 -3.47
CA LEU A 125 -4.32 2.29 -3.35
C LEU A 125 -5.59 1.44 -3.25
N ALA A 126 -6.60 1.89 -2.51
CA ALA A 126 -7.89 1.21 -2.43
C ALA A 126 -8.59 1.14 -3.80
N ASN A 127 -8.50 2.21 -4.58
CA ASN A 127 -9.04 2.25 -5.94
C ASN A 127 -8.23 1.33 -6.88
N ALA A 128 -6.90 1.32 -6.78
CA ALA A 128 -6.04 0.42 -7.53
C ALA A 128 -6.41 -1.06 -7.27
N VAL A 129 -6.60 -1.45 -6.01
CA VAL A 129 -7.06 -2.79 -5.63
C VAL A 129 -8.42 -3.12 -6.26
N ALA A 130 -9.36 -2.18 -6.24
CA ALA A 130 -10.69 -2.38 -6.84
C ALA A 130 -10.64 -2.51 -8.37
N GLU A 131 -9.78 -1.72 -9.03
CA GLU A 131 -9.62 -1.71 -10.49
C GLU A 131 -9.00 -3.01 -11.02
N MET A 132 -8.04 -3.58 -10.29
CA MET A 132 -7.31 -4.77 -10.72
C MET A 132 -8.21 -6.00 -10.93
N ARG A 133 -9.42 -6.02 -10.36
CA ARG A 133 -10.42 -7.04 -10.65
C ARG A 133 -10.72 -7.14 -12.15
N THR A 134 -10.69 -6.02 -12.88
CA THR A 134 -10.93 -5.97 -14.32
C THR A 134 -9.88 -6.77 -15.11
N TYR A 135 -8.69 -6.91 -14.55
CA TYR A 135 -7.58 -7.66 -15.15
C TYR A 135 -7.47 -9.10 -14.62
N GLY A 136 -8.47 -9.58 -13.89
CA GLY A 136 -8.50 -10.95 -13.36
C GLY A 136 -7.71 -11.14 -12.05
N GLU A 137 -7.38 -10.04 -11.36
CA GLU A 137 -6.74 -10.09 -10.06
C GLU A 137 -7.78 -10.02 -8.93
N GLY A 138 -7.78 -11.00 -8.03
CA GLY A 138 -8.60 -11.02 -6.82
C GLY A 138 -7.79 -10.56 -5.60
N PHE A 139 -8.45 -9.93 -4.64
CA PHE A 139 -7.83 -9.54 -3.37
C PHE A 139 -8.54 -10.18 -2.18
N ILE A 140 -7.74 -10.73 -1.27
CA ILE A 140 -8.18 -11.11 0.07
C ILE A 140 -7.49 -10.17 1.05
N ILE A 141 -8.29 -9.39 1.78
CA ILE A 141 -7.81 -8.46 2.79
C ILE A 141 -8.07 -9.08 4.15
N ALA A 142 -6.98 -9.42 4.86
CA ALA A 142 -7.04 -10.00 6.19
C ALA A 142 -6.56 -9.00 7.23
N ASP A 143 -7.38 -8.75 8.24
CA ASP A 143 -7.04 -7.83 9.33
C ASP A 143 -7.73 -8.24 10.63
N GLN A 144 -7.09 -7.94 11.77
CA GLN A 144 -7.61 -8.23 13.10
C GLN A 144 -8.48 -7.10 13.65
N ALA A 145 -8.31 -5.88 13.14
CA ALA A 145 -8.95 -4.66 13.61
C ALA A 145 -9.54 -3.87 12.44
N PRO A 146 -10.73 -4.22 11.95
CA PRO A 146 -11.36 -3.56 10.80
C PRO A 146 -11.56 -2.05 11.00
N GLY A 147 -11.65 -1.56 12.23
CA GLY A 147 -11.73 -0.13 12.52
C GLY A 147 -10.46 0.66 12.17
N LEU A 148 -9.33 -0.02 11.98
CA LEU A 148 -8.09 0.61 11.51
C LEU A 148 -8.02 0.75 9.98
N LEU A 149 -8.86 0.02 9.25
CA LEU A 149 -8.92 0.08 7.80
C LEU A 149 -9.70 1.30 7.31
N ASP A 150 -9.29 1.82 6.16
CA ASP A 150 -10.05 2.87 5.49
C ASP A 150 -11.44 2.38 5.08
N MET A 151 -12.43 3.26 5.19
CA MET A 151 -13.83 2.91 4.90
C MET A 151 -14.07 2.55 3.43
N SER A 152 -13.28 3.07 2.51
CA SER A 152 -13.36 2.71 1.09
C SER A 152 -13.03 1.25 0.86
N VAL A 153 -12.02 0.73 1.58
CA VAL A 153 -11.62 -0.68 1.52
C VAL A 153 -12.75 -1.59 2.00
N ILE A 154 -13.35 -1.27 3.16
CA ILE A 154 -14.45 -2.04 3.74
C ILE A 154 -15.67 -2.05 2.79
N ARG A 155 -15.96 -0.93 2.14
CA ARG A 155 -17.08 -0.81 1.20
C ARG A 155 -16.83 -1.52 -0.13
N ASN A 156 -15.60 -1.52 -0.62
CA ASN A 156 -15.22 -2.12 -1.91
C ASN A 156 -15.07 -3.65 -1.84
N THR A 157 -14.96 -4.24 -0.64
CA THR A 157 -14.95 -5.69 -0.46
C THR A 157 -16.37 -6.23 -0.39
N ASN A 158 -16.82 -6.98 -1.41
CA ASN A 158 -18.19 -7.48 -1.50
C ASN A 158 -18.46 -8.65 -0.55
N THR A 159 -17.48 -9.53 -0.35
CA THR A 159 -17.60 -10.69 0.56
C THR A 159 -16.83 -10.43 1.83
N LYS A 160 -17.49 -10.61 2.97
CA LYS A 160 -16.88 -10.45 4.29
C LYS A 160 -16.99 -11.76 5.07
N ILE A 161 -15.84 -12.24 5.54
CA ILE A 161 -15.76 -13.40 6.45
C ILE A 161 -15.32 -12.86 7.81
N ILE A 162 -16.25 -12.86 8.76
CA ILE A 162 -16.03 -12.25 10.07
C ILE A 162 -15.90 -13.35 11.11
N MET A 163 -14.75 -13.40 11.75
CA MET A 163 -14.49 -14.24 12.90
C MET A 163 -14.83 -13.49 14.20
N ARG A 164 -14.39 -13.97 15.34
CA ARG A 164 -14.63 -13.31 16.63
C ARG A 164 -13.88 -11.97 16.71
N LEU A 165 -14.60 -10.87 16.86
CA LEU A 165 -14.07 -9.54 17.10
C LEU A 165 -14.23 -9.17 18.57
N PRO A 166 -13.14 -8.90 19.32
CA PRO A 166 -13.21 -8.52 20.73
C PRO A 166 -13.76 -7.11 20.94
N ASP A 167 -13.41 -6.16 20.05
CA ASP A 167 -13.82 -4.76 20.15
C ASP A 167 -15.28 -4.56 19.74
N GLN A 168 -16.01 -3.69 20.48
CA GLN A 168 -17.42 -3.42 20.21
C GLN A 168 -17.59 -2.52 18.98
N GLY A 169 -16.72 -1.51 18.81
CA GLY A 169 -16.76 -0.59 17.67
C GLY A 169 -16.51 -1.34 16.35
N ASP A 170 -15.59 -2.28 16.37
CA ASP A 170 -15.30 -3.15 15.22
C ASP A 170 -16.51 -4.02 14.84
N ARG A 171 -17.19 -4.60 15.83
CA ARG A 171 -18.43 -5.38 15.58
C ARG A 171 -19.55 -4.53 14.99
N GLU A 172 -19.73 -3.32 15.50
CA GLU A 172 -20.75 -2.38 14.99
C GLU A 172 -20.40 -1.91 13.57
N LEU A 173 -19.11 -1.68 13.29
CA LEU A 173 -18.64 -1.25 11.99
C LEU A 173 -18.93 -2.30 10.92
N VAL A 174 -18.51 -3.54 11.14
CA VAL A 174 -18.69 -4.62 10.14
C VAL A 174 -20.15 -5.10 10.08
N GLY A 175 -20.94 -4.94 11.14
CA GLY A 175 -22.37 -5.26 11.16
C GLY A 175 -23.23 -4.28 10.35
N ARG A 176 -22.68 -3.10 9.98
CA ARG A 176 -23.35 -2.09 9.15
C ARG A 176 -22.82 -2.07 7.70
N ALA A 177 -21.74 -2.76 7.43
CA ALA A 177 -21.07 -2.82 6.14
C ALA A 177 -21.48 -4.10 5.39
#